data_701e021d46a1772270458ce89740b9a9
#
_entry.id   701e021d46a1772270458ce89740b9a9
#
_cell.length_a   1.000
_cell.length_b   1.000
_cell.length_c   1.000
_cell.angle_alpha   90.00
_cell.angle_beta   90.00
_cell.angle_gamma   90.00
#
_symmetry.space_group_name_H-M   'P 1'
#
loop_
_entity.id
_entity.type
_entity.pdbx_description
1 polymer ?
#
loop_
_entity_poly.entity_id
_entity_poly.type
_entity_poly.pdbx_seq_one_letter_code
_entity_poly.pdbx_strand_id
1 'polypeptide(L)'
;GLISVLLIEAIYFYNFTTPEFNVNVCQLPFWSLTVYFSWKIYSSKEIKFTDCFFVGLFAAFGFLSKYLFVYLLVSIDLLFIYLIFIKREKKFDFKYLITVEVFLIALVPHLIWLNNNEFITITYGLARTGLEQSNLIDHIKFPLIFLLKQVGLLIPFLILVWLLVKKIKVKFNFKDKKLIFLLAINILPIILMFLTSMIIGSKIRTMWMTPFYLFFGTLFVYLFQAQINLK
;
A
#
# COMPACT_ATOMS: atom_id res chain seq x y z
N GLY A 1 -16.91 -1.16 9.69
CA GLY A 1 -17.09 -1.04 8.23
C GLY A 1 -17.47 0.39 7.83
N LEU A 2 -18.73 0.81 8.08
CA LEU A 2 -19.26 2.10 7.58
C LEU A 2 -18.40 3.30 8.00
N ILE A 3 -18.03 3.41 9.27
CA ILE A 3 -17.19 4.52 9.78
C ILE A 3 -15.84 4.56 9.05
N SER A 4 -15.23 3.40 8.78
CA SER A 4 -13.95 3.33 8.06
C SER A 4 -14.07 3.90 6.65
N VAL A 5 -15.19 3.66 5.97
CA VAL A 5 -15.46 4.18 4.63
C VAL A 5 -15.73 5.68 4.69
N LEU A 6 -16.58 6.13 5.62
CA LEU A 6 -16.89 7.57 5.79
C LEU A 6 -15.64 8.40 6.13
N LEU A 7 -14.72 7.85 6.91
CA LEU A 7 -13.47 8.53 7.24
C LEU A 7 -12.57 8.77 6.01
N ILE A 8 -12.47 7.82 5.10
CA ILE A 8 -11.61 7.99 3.92
C ILE A 8 -12.17 9.00 2.91
N GLU A 9 -13.48 9.31 2.95
CA GLU A 9 -14.06 10.40 2.15
C GLU A 9 -13.42 11.76 2.45
N ALA A 10 -12.84 11.96 3.65
CA ALA A 10 -12.09 13.17 3.98
C ALA A 10 -10.69 13.22 3.34
N ILE A 11 -10.25 12.17 2.68
CA ILE A 11 -8.98 12.16 1.94
C ILE A 11 -9.27 12.61 0.51
N TYR A 12 -8.61 13.68 0.07
CA TYR A 12 -8.78 14.31 -1.24
C TYR A 12 -8.89 13.32 -2.40
N PHE A 13 -8.14 12.22 -2.36
CA PHE A 13 -8.11 11.25 -3.45
C PHE A 13 -9.44 10.52 -3.66
N TYR A 14 -10.21 10.27 -2.61
CA TYR A 14 -11.44 9.47 -2.71
C TYR A 14 -12.69 10.30 -2.94
N ASN A 15 -12.60 11.62 -2.76
CA ASN A 15 -13.71 12.54 -2.95
C ASN A 15 -13.57 13.32 -4.28
N PHE A 16 -12.41 13.96 -4.51
CA PHE A 16 -12.24 14.90 -5.64
C PHE A 16 -11.63 14.24 -6.88
N THR A 17 -10.75 13.27 -6.75
CA THR A 17 -9.99 12.75 -7.89
C THR A 17 -10.42 11.38 -8.39
N THR A 18 -11.17 10.61 -7.61
CA THR A 18 -11.69 9.29 -8.06
C THR A 18 -12.75 9.36 -9.15
N PRO A 19 -13.58 10.42 -9.29
CA PRO A 19 -14.46 10.53 -10.44
C PRO A 19 -13.72 10.55 -11.78
N GLU A 20 -12.47 11.01 -11.81
CA GLU A 20 -11.61 10.91 -12.97
C GLU A 20 -10.93 9.54 -13.01
N PHE A 21 -11.41 8.66 -13.90
CA PHE A 21 -10.82 7.32 -14.06
C PHE A 21 -9.41 7.39 -14.63
N ASN A 22 -8.44 6.93 -13.86
CA ASN A 22 -7.03 6.91 -14.23
C ASN A 22 -6.31 5.71 -13.61
N VAL A 23 -5.05 5.51 -13.95
CA VAL A 23 -4.25 4.36 -13.48
C VAL A 23 -4.13 4.26 -11.95
N ASN A 24 -4.24 5.37 -11.20
CA ASN A 24 -4.19 5.33 -9.74
C ASN A 24 -5.51 4.80 -9.17
N VAL A 25 -6.64 5.16 -9.80
CA VAL A 25 -7.97 4.65 -9.45
C VAL A 25 -8.11 3.19 -9.86
N CYS A 26 -7.60 2.81 -11.03
CA CYS A 26 -7.60 1.44 -11.54
C CYS A 26 -6.92 0.45 -10.56
N GLN A 27 -5.95 0.88 -9.76
CA GLN A 27 -5.30 0.04 -8.77
C GLN A 27 -6.19 -0.32 -7.57
N LEU A 28 -7.18 0.52 -7.20
CA LEU A 28 -7.93 0.40 -5.94
C LEU A 28 -8.60 -0.97 -5.73
N PRO A 29 -9.32 -1.53 -6.71
CA PRO A 29 -9.92 -2.85 -6.55
C PRO A 29 -8.87 -3.95 -6.37
N PHE A 30 -7.77 -3.90 -7.13
CA PHE A 30 -6.69 -4.90 -7.02
C PHE A 30 -5.92 -4.76 -5.71
N TRP A 31 -5.71 -3.52 -5.23
CA TRP A 31 -5.15 -3.25 -3.91
C TRP A 31 -6.00 -3.89 -2.80
N SER A 32 -7.32 -3.67 -2.85
CA SER A 32 -8.26 -4.23 -1.88
C SER A 32 -8.28 -5.76 -1.90
N LEU A 33 -8.33 -6.36 -3.08
CA LEU A 33 -8.41 -7.81 -3.24
C LEU A 33 -7.09 -8.49 -2.84
N THR A 34 -5.95 -7.91 -3.19
CA THR A 34 -4.63 -8.40 -2.75
C THR A 34 -4.53 -8.38 -1.22
N VAL A 35 -4.92 -7.26 -0.58
CA VAL A 35 -4.94 -7.14 0.88
C VAL A 35 -5.90 -8.14 1.51
N TYR A 36 -7.09 -8.31 0.96
CA TYR A 36 -8.10 -9.25 1.47
C TYR A 36 -7.59 -10.70 1.48
N PHE A 37 -7.06 -11.18 0.35
CA PHE A 37 -6.55 -12.56 0.26
C PHE A 37 -5.26 -12.73 1.07
N SER A 38 -4.38 -11.71 1.13
CA SER A 38 -3.22 -11.73 2.01
C SER A 38 -3.63 -11.80 3.49
N TRP A 39 -4.69 -11.11 3.89
CA TRP A 39 -5.25 -11.23 5.24
C TRP A 39 -5.76 -12.64 5.52
N LYS A 40 -6.44 -13.30 4.56
CA LYS A 40 -6.89 -14.68 4.72
C LYS A 40 -5.71 -15.63 4.94
N ILE A 41 -4.65 -15.51 4.18
CA ILE A 41 -3.42 -16.29 4.37
C ILE A 41 -2.78 -15.96 5.72
N TYR A 42 -2.72 -14.67 6.10
CA TYR A 42 -2.11 -14.20 7.34
C TYR A 42 -2.84 -14.71 8.59
N SER A 43 -4.18 -14.63 8.59
CA SER A 43 -5.02 -14.98 9.76
C SER A 43 -5.29 -16.48 9.91
N SER A 44 -5.19 -17.24 8.84
CA SER A 44 -5.49 -18.66 8.78
C SER A 44 -4.37 -19.52 9.39
N LYS A 45 -4.75 -20.65 10.00
CA LYS A 45 -3.78 -21.69 10.43
C LYS A 45 -3.28 -22.51 9.24
N GLU A 46 -4.18 -22.82 8.30
CA GLU A 46 -3.88 -23.57 7.09
C GLU A 46 -3.99 -22.68 5.87
N ILE A 47 -2.97 -22.73 5.01
CA ILE A 47 -2.88 -21.96 3.79
C ILE A 47 -3.65 -22.70 2.69
N LYS A 48 -4.61 -22.01 2.05
CA LYS A 48 -5.36 -22.55 0.92
C LYS A 48 -4.69 -22.17 -0.39
N PHE A 49 -4.61 -23.12 -1.31
CA PHE A 49 -4.14 -22.91 -2.68
C PHE A 49 -4.86 -21.73 -3.35
N THR A 50 -6.20 -21.70 -3.22
CA THR A 50 -7.04 -20.66 -3.82
C THR A 50 -6.70 -19.26 -3.33
N ASP A 51 -6.37 -19.09 -2.05
CA ASP A 51 -6.02 -17.78 -1.51
C ASP A 51 -4.67 -17.31 -2.07
N CYS A 52 -3.68 -18.22 -2.18
CA CYS A 52 -2.38 -17.92 -2.81
C CYS A 52 -2.53 -17.58 -4.31
N PHE A 53 -3.35 -18.35 -5.04
CA PHE A 53 -3.67 -18.07 -6.44
C PHE A 53 -4.25 -16.67 -6.62
N PHE A 54 -5.26 -16.30 -5.82
CA PHE A 54 -5.87 -14.98 -5.94
C PHE A 54 -4.96 -13.84 -5.51
N VAL A 55 -4.07 -14.02 -4.52
CA VAL A 55 -3.05 -13.01 -4.22
C VAL A 55 -2.17 -12.78 -5.43
N GLY A 56 -1.64 -13.84 -6.07
CA GLY A 56 -0.80 -13.72 -7.26
C GLY A 56 -1.50 -13.04 -8.42
N LEU A 57 -2.75 -13.42 -8.69
CA LEU A 57 -3.55 -12.87 -9.78
C LEU A 57 -3.85 -11.37 -9.59
N PHE A 58 -4.35 -10.98 -8.41
CA PHE A 58 -4.67 -9.57 -8.15
C PHE A 58 -3.42 -8.70 -7.96
N ALA A 59 -2.33 -9.29 -7.46
CA ALA A 59 -1.03 -8.64 -7.44
C ALA A 59 -0.55 -8.30 -8.86
N ALA A 60 -0.69 -9.23 -9.80
CA ALA A 60 -0.31 -9.02 -11.20
C ALA A 60 -1.17 -7.92 -11.85
N PHE A 61 -2.50 -7.96 -11.70
CA PHE A 61 -3.37 -6.92 -12.24
C PHE A 61 -3.12 -5.55 -11.62
N GLY A 62 -2.86 -5.50 -10.33
CA GLY A 62 -2.48 -4.26 -9.64
C GLY A 62 -1.17 -3.70 -10.16
N PHE A 63 -0.16 -4.53 -10.34
CA PHE A 63 1.15 -4.15 -10.90
C PHE A 63 1.04 -3.71 -12.36
N LEU A 64 0.25 -4.42 -13.18
CA LEU A 64 -0.03 -4.05 -14.57
C LEU A 64 -0.81 -2.74 -14.68
N SER A 65 -1.66 -2.41 -13.72
CA SER A 65 -2.34 -1.12 -13.65
C SER A 65 -1.33 0.01 -13.40
N LYS A 66 -0.35 -0.21 -12.53
CA LYS A 66 0.76 0.72 -12.26
C LYS A 66 1.85 0.06 -11.44
N TYR A 67 3.10 0.20 -11.86
CA TYR A 67 4.27 -0.44 -11.22
C TYR A 67 4.46 -0.04 -9.75
N LEU A 68 3.95 1.11 -9.32
CA LEU A 68 3.98 1.51 -7.90
C LEU A 68 3.22 0.59 -6.96
N PHE A 69 2.42 -0.33 -7.49
CA PHE A 69 1.80 -1.42 -6.73
C PHE A 69 2.84 -2.30 -6.02
N VAL A 70 4.07 -2.32 -6.52
CA VAL A 70 5.21 -3.03 -5.91
C VAL A 70 5.42 -2.66 -4.45
N TYR A 71 5.12 -1.43 -4.02
CA TYR A 71 5.28 -1.01 -2.62
C TYR A 71 4.34 -1.77 -1.67
N LEU A 72 3.12 -2.09 -2.12
CA LEU A 72 2.23 -2.98 -1.35
C LEU A 72 2.79 -4.40 -1.30
N LEU A 73 3.24 -4.94 -2.44
CA LEU A 73 3.76 -6.31 -2.51
C LEU A 73 4.96 -6.49 -1.60
N VAL A 74 5.96 -5.61 -1.71
CA VAL A 74 7.14 -5.62 -0.83
C VAL A 74 6.75 -5.49 0.65
N SER A 75 5.74 -4.67 0.97
CA SER A 75 5.26 -4.54 2.35
C SER A 75 4.64 -5.83 2.88
N ILE A 76 3.86 -6.53 2.05
CA ILE A 76 3.27 -7.83 2.40
C ILE A 76 4.37 -8.89 2.53
N ASP A 77 5.32 -8.93 1.59
CA ASP A 77 6.44 -9.88 1.62
C ASP A 77 7.31 -9.68 2.87
N LEU A 78 7.66 -8.44 3.21
CA LEU A 78 8.40 -8.13 4.44
C LEU A 78 7.65 -8.57 5.70
N LEU A 79 6.32 -8.40 5.72
CA LEU A 79 5.48 -8.88 6.83
C LEU A 79 5.56 -10.42 6.94
N PHE A 80 5.44 -11.16 5.84
CA PHE A 80 5.51 -12.62 5.85
C PHE A 80 6.93 -13.12 6.19
N ILE A 81 7.98 -12.49 5.67
CA ILE A 81 9.37 -12.76 6.05
C ILE A 81 9.55 -12.57 7.57
N TYR A 82 9.06 -11.47 8.13
CA TYR A 82 9.12 -11.20 9.55
C TYR A 82 8.42 -12.29 10.38
N LEU A 83 7.24 -12.76 9.95
CA LEU A 83 6.49 -13.79 10.66
C LEU A 83 7.12 -15.18 10.59
N ILE A 84 7.71 -15.53 9.44
CA ILE A 84 8.27 -16.85 9.20
C ILE A 84 9.66 -16.96 9.83
N PHE A 85 10.53 -15.99 9.56
CA PHE A 85 11.96 -16.11 9.91
C PHE A 85 12.32 -15.45 11.25
N ILE A 86 11.67 -14.34 11.61
CA ILE A 86 12.00 -13.57 12.82
C ILE A 86 11.11 -14.00 13.99
N LYS A 87 9.78 -13.87 13.84
CA LYS A 87 8.85 -14.27 14.91
C LYS A 87 8.62 -15.78 15.00
N ARG A 88 8.84 -16.50 13.90
CA ARG A 88 8.59 -17.95 13.80
C ARG A 88 7.15 -18.35 14.20
N GLU A 89 6.20 -17.46 13.97
CA GLU A 89 4.78 -17.69 14.23
C GLU A 89 4.10 -18.47 13.09
N LYS A 90 4.71 -18.45 11.90
CA LYS A 90 4.28 -19.24 10.74
C LYS A 90 5.44 -20.07 10.21
N LYS A 91 5.11 -21.25 9.66
CA LYS A 91 6.08 -22.07 8.93
C LYS A 91 6.05 -21.68 7.45
N PHE A 92 7.18 -21.82 6.78
CA PHE A 92 7.21 -21.72 5.33
C PHE A 92 6.37 -22.86 4.73
N ASP A 93 5.48 -22.52 3.79
CA ASP A 93 4.65 -23.47 3.04
C ASP A 93 4.89 -23.24 1.55
N PHE A 94 5.16 -24.32 0.80
CA PHE A 94 5.40 -24.25 -0.64
C PHE A 94 4.24 -23.61 -1.42
N LYS A 95 3.03 -23.58 -0.85
CA LYS A 95 1.90 -22.87 -1.46
C LYS A 95 2.15 -21.38 -1.65
N TYR A 96 3.07 -20.76 -0.89
CA TYR A 96 3.47 -19.38 -1.16
C TYR A 96 4.10 -19.20 -2.55
N LEU A 97 4.75 -20.23 -3.09
CA LEU A 97 5.33 -20.18 -4.43
C LEU A 97 4.26 -20.02 -5.51
N ILE A 98 3.05 -20.54 -5.28
CA ILE A 98 1.91 -20.37 -6.20
C ILE A 98 1.62 -18.89 -6.44
N THR A 99 1.70 -18.06 -5.37
CA THR A 99 1.53 -16.61 -5.51
C THR A 99 2.53 -16.01 -6.47
N VAL A 100 3.79 -16.43 -6.35
CA VAL A 100 4.89 -15.94 -7.22
C VAL A 100 4.72 -16.45 -8.65
N GLU A 101 4.41 -17.74 -8.81
CA GLU A 101 4.19 -18.35 -10.13
C GLU A 101 3.06 -17.70 -10.90
N VAL A 102 1.89 -17.55 -10.25
CA VAL A 102 0.72 -16.92 -10.87
C VAL A 102 1.01 -15.46 -11.23
N PHE A 103 1.68 -14.73 -10.34
CA PHE A 103 2.10 -13.35 -10.59
C PHE A 103 3.00 -13.27 -11.82
N LEU A 104 4.06 -14.09 -11.88
CA LEU A 104 5.01 -14.09 -12.98
C LEU A 104 4.36 -14.52 -14.31
N ILE A 105 3.56 -15.58 -14.30
CA ILE A 105 2.85 -16.07 -15.51
C ILE A 105 1.94 -14.97 -16.06
N ALA A 106 1.19 -14.28 -15.19
CA ALA A 106 0.31 -13.19 -15.61
C ALA A 106 1.09 -11.98 -16.18
N LEU A 107 2.34 -11.78 -15.80
CA LEU A 107 3.19 -10.72 -16.33
C LEU A 107 3.87 -11.05 -17.65
N VAL A 108 3.99 -12.33 -18.03
CA VAL A 108 4.73 -12.76 -19.24
C VAL A 108 4.32 -11.98 -20.51
N PRO A 109 3.02 -11.80 -20.83
CA PRO A 109 2.64 -11.05 -22.03
C PRO A 109 3.14 -9.62 -22.01
N HIS A 110 3.09 -8.97 -20.83
CA HIS A 110 3.57 -7.62 -20.65
C HIS A 110 5.09 -7.51 -20.74
N LEU A 111 5.82 -8.48 -20.19
CA LEU A 111 7.28 -8.52 -20.28
C LEU A 111 7.76 -8.69 -21.74
N ILE A 112 7.09 -9.54 -22.52
CA ILE A 112 7.34 -9.68 -23.96
C ILE A 112 7.08 -8.36 -24.67
N TRP A 113 5.94 -7.72 -24.37
CA TRP A 113 5.61 -6.42 -24.96
C TRP A 113 6.62 -5.33 -24.59
N LEU A 114 7.05 -5.26 -23.31
CA LEU A 114 8.09 -4.33 -22.87
C LEU A 114 9.40 -4.48 -23.62
N ASN A 115 9.85 -5.72 -23.78
CA ASN A 115 11.08 -6.01 -24.54
C ASN A 115 10.98 -5.54 -25.98
N ASN A 116 9.82 -5.76 -26.63
CA ASN A 116 9.60 -5.38 -28.03
C ASN A 116 9.39 -3.85 -28.21
N ASN A 117 9.12 -3.12 -27.13
CA ASN A 117 8.89 -1.67 -27.14
C ASN A 117 9.94 -0.91 -26.31
N GLU A 118 11.17 -1.40 -26.25
CA GLU A 118 12.32 -0.70 -25.67
C GLU A 118 12.09 -0.18 -24.24
N PHE A 119 11.28 -0.90 -23.45
CA PHE A 119 10.94 -0.55 -22.06
C PHE A 119 10.31 0.84 -21.88
N ILE A 120 9.58 1.32 -22.90
CA ILE A 120 9.04 2.69 -22.97
C ILE A 120 8.24 3.12 -21.73
N THR A 121 7.48 2.23 -21.10
CA THR A 121 6.70 2.55 -19.88
C THR A 121 7.58 2.75 -18.66
N ILE A 122 8.71 2.07 -18.58
CA ILE A 122 9.68 2.21 -17.50
C ILE A 122 10.46 3.50 -17.69
N THR A 123 10.99 3.75 -18.88
CA THR A 123 11.74 4.98 -19.21
C THR A 123 10.87 6.22 -19.02
N TYR A 124 9.61 6.18 -19.48
CA TYR A 124 8.64 7.25 -19.22
C TYR A 124 8.39 7.47 -17.71
N GLY A 125 8.24 6.38 -16.95
CA GLY A 125 8.06 6.46 -15.50
C GLY A 125 9.26 7.12 -14.81
N LEU A 126 10.48 6.72 -15.17
CA LEU A 126 11.71 7.26 -14.63
C LEU A 126 11.90 8.75 -15.00
N ALA A 127 11.67 9.13 -16.25
CA ALA A 127 11.73 10.52 -16.67
C ALA A 127 10.78 11.43 -15.86
N ARG A 128 9.60 10.93 -15.48
CA ARG A 128 8.64 11.67 -14.63
C ARG A 128 9.09 11.87 -13.19
N THR A 129 10.10 11.15 -12.71
CA THR A 129 10.66 11.32 -11.36
C THR A 129 11.73 12.40 -11.29
N GLY A 130 12.23 12.88 -12.44
CA GLY A 130 13.29 13.88 -12.52
C GLY A 130 14.68 13.35 -12.16
N LEU A 131 14.89 12.03 -12.23
CA LEU A 131 16.16 11.37 -11.86
C LEU A 131 17.38 11.87 -12.66
N GLU A 132 17.18 12.17 -13.94
CA GLU A 132 18.26 12.60 -14.84
C GLU A 132 18.90 13.95 -14.42
N GLN A 133 18.25 14.73 -13.57
CA GLN A 133 18.66 16.05 -13.11
C GLN A 133 18.83 16.12 -11.59
N SER A 134 18.91 14.98 -10.89
CA SER A 134 18.96 14.96 -9.43
C SER A 134 20.31 15.45 -8.90
N ASN A 135 20.26 16.34 -7.91
CA ASN A 135 21.41 16.82 -7.16
C ASN A 135 21.42 16.20 -5.75
N LEU A 136 22.56 16.24 -5.04
CA LEU A 136 22.68 15.74 -3.67
C LEU A 136 21.62 16.33 -2.71
N ILE A 137 21.26 17.59 -2.90
CA ILE A 137 20.22 18.26 -2.13
C ILE A 137 18.83 17.60 -2.31
N ASP A 138 18.55 17.01 -3.46
CA ASP A 138 17.26 16.41 -3.78
C ASP A 138 16.97 15.16 -2.95
N HIS A 139 18.00 14.46 -2.47
CA HIS A 139 17.89 13.32 -1.55
C HIS A 139 17.34 13.70 -0.16
N ILE A 140 17.38 14.98 0.20
CA ILE A 140 16.80 15.53 1.44
C ILE A 140 15.54 16.32 1.13
N LYS A 141 15.60 17.19 0.12
CA LYS A 141 14.51 18.10 -0.25
C LYS A 141 13.23 17.37 -0.68
N PHE A 142 13.33 16.39 -1.59
CA PHE A 142 12.14 15.72 -2.11
C PHE A 142 11.44 14.84 -1.08
N PRO A 143 12.12 14.03 -0.25
CA PRO A 143 11.47 13.30 0.83
C PRO A 143 10.74 14.21 1.84
N LEU A 144 11.35 15.35 2.20
CA LEU A 144 10.73 16.33 3.11
C LEU A 144 9.47 16.96 2.48
N ILE A 145 9.56 17.39 1.22
CA ILE A 145 8.40 17.91 0.47
C ILE A 145 7.32 16.83 0.36
N PHE A 146 7.70 15.57 0.13
CA PHE A 146 6.77 14.45 0.10
C PHE A 146 6.01 14.34 1.43
N LEU A 147 6.71 14.27 2.57
CA LEU A 147 6.09 14.19 3.89
C LEU A 147 5.16 15.36 4.18
N LEU A 148 5.60 16.59 3.93
CA LEU A 148 4.77 17.78 4.14
C LEU A 148 3.47 17.74 3.33
N LYS A 149 3.54 17.28 2.08
CA LYS A 149 2.35 17.11 1.25
C LYS A 149 1.41 16.02 1.77
N GLN A 150 1.97 14.89 2.28
CA GLN A 150 1.14 13.84 2.86
C GLN A 150 0.45 14.31 4.14
N VAL A 151 1.16 15.05 5.02
CA VAL A 151 0.55 15.65 6.22
C VAL A 151 -0.57 16.60 5.83
N GLY A 152 -0.31 17.54 4.90
CA GLY A 152 -1.32 18.49 4.43
C GLY A 152 -2.58 17.81 3.86
N LEU A 153 -2.39 16.75 3.07
CA LEU A 153 -3.46 15.97 2.47
C LEU A 153 -4.32 15.23 3.52
N LEU A 154 -3.70 14.79 4.61
CA LEU A 154 -4.37 14.05 5.67
C LEU A 154 -5.04 14.96 6.72
N ILE A 155 -4.84 16.27 6.70
CA ILE A 155 -5.44 17.18 7.68
C ILE A 155 -6.98 17.01 7.81
N PRO A 156 -7.77 17.02 6.73
CA PRO A 156 -9.22 16.84 6.85
C PRO A 156 -9.60 15.48 7.48
N PHE A 157 -8.90 14.42 7.08
CA PHE A 157 -9.07 13.09 7.66
C PHE A 157 -8.76 13.07 9.17
N LEU A 158 -7.65 13.68 9.58
CA LEU A 158 -7.25 13.76 10.99
C LEU A 158 -8.21 14.58 11.82
N ILE A 159 -8.79 15.67 11.25
CA ILE A 159 -9.84 16.45 11.91
C ILE A 159 -11.07 15.58 12.13
N LEU A 160 -11.53 14.81 11.15
CA LEU A 160 -12.66 13.89 11.33
C LEU A 160 -12.39 12.82 12.39
N VAL A 161 -11.19 12.24 12.39
CA VAL A 161 -10.78 11.28 13.44
C VAL A 161 -10.82 11.96 14.81
N TRP A 162 -10.29 13.17 14.94
CA TRP A 162 -10.29 13.93 16.19
C TRP A 162 -11.71 14.21 16.71
N LEU A 163 -12.64 14.58 15.83
CA LEU A 163 -14.05 14.81 16.18
C LEU A 163 -14.77 13.54 16.63
N LEU A 164 -14.39 12.38 16.08
CA LEU A 164 -15.00 11.09 16.43
C LEU A 164 -14.48 10.51 17.75
N VAL A 165 -13.29 10.90 18.17
CA VAL A 165 -12.58 10.28 19.30
C VAL A 165 -12.58 11.22 20.50
N LYS A 166 -13.28 10.85 21.60
CA LYS A 166 -13.36 11.69 22.82
C LYS A 166 -12.03 11.89 23.55
N LYS A 167 -11.13 10.90 23.49
CA LYS A 167 -9.81 10.95 24.14
C LYS A 167 -8.81 10.21 23.28
N ILE A 168 -7.75 10.89 22.84
CA ILE A 168 -6.69 10.27 22.06
C ILE A 168 -5.79 9.48 23.03
N LYS A 169 -6.08 8.19 23.19
CA LYS A 169 -5.22 7.22 23.93
C LYS A 169 -4.90 6.08 22.99
N VAL A 170 -3.75 6.12 22.35
CA VAL A 170 -3.28 5.03 21.52
C VAL A 170 -2.40 4.11 22.33
N LYS A 171 -2.79 2.83 22.44
CA LYS A 171 -1.95 1.77 23.00
C LYS A 171 -1.52 0.85 21.87
N PHE A 172 -0.28 0.95 21.45
CA PHE A 172 0.27 0.03 20.47
C PHE A 172 0.59 -1.31 21.12
N ASN A 173 -0.17 -2.34 20.76
CA ASN A 173 0.13 -3.71 21.16
C ASN A 173 0.73 -4.47 19.95
N PHE A 174 2.06 -4.52 19.88
CA PHE A 174 2.78 -5.25 18.83
C PHE A 174 2.67 -6.79 18.92
N LYS A 175 1.86 -7.33 19.86
CA LYS A 175 1.46 -8.74 19.88
C LYS A 175 0.13 -8.95 19.13
N ASP A 176 -0.59 -7.88 18.83
CA ASP A 176 -1.88 -7.94 18.14
C ASP A 176 -1.66 -8.13 16.63
N LYS A 177 -2.01 -9.29 16.13
CA LYS A 177 -1.86 -9.67 14.71
C LYS A 177 -2.61 -8.75 13.77
N LYS A 178 -3.81 -8.26 14.17
CA LYS A 178 -4.59 -7.35 13.33
C LYS A 178 -3.89 -6.00 13.18
N LEU A 179 -3.38 -5.48 14.29
CA LEU A 179 -2.65 -4.22 14.29
C LEU A 179 -1.39 -4.30 13.42
N ILE A 180 -0.59 -5.37 13.58
CA ILE A 180 0.63 -5.56 12.79
C ILE A 180 0.31 -5.62 11.29
N PHE A 181 -0.71 -6.36 10.90
CA PHE A 181 -1.14 -6.44 9.51
C PHE A 181 -1.58 -5.07 8.97
N LEU A 182 -2.43 -4.35 9.73
CA LEU A 182 -2.91 -3.02 9.33
C LEU A 182 -1.76 -2.00 9.23
N LEU A 183 -0.77 -2.05 10.13
CA LEU A 183 0.41 -1.21 10.03
C LEU A 183 1.25 -1.56 8.81
N ALA A 184 1.44 -2.84 8.52
CA ALA A 184 2.22 -3.29 7.37
C ALA A 184 1.62 -2.82 6.03
N ILE A 185 0.31 -2.91 5.85
CA ILE A 185 -0.33 -2.53 4.57
C ILE A 185 -0.57 -1.02 4.42
N ASN A 186 -0.56 -0.25 5.52
CA ASN A 186 -0.82 1.20 5.47
C ASN A 186 0.45 2.03 5.62
N ILE A 187 1.31 1.72 6.58
CA ILE A 187 2.44 2.56 6.94
C ILE A 187 3.69 2.16 6.18
N LEU A 188 3.95 0.85 6.05
CA LEU A 188 5.18 0.36 5.43
C LEU A 188 5.30 0.77 3.95
N PRO A 189 4.25 0.73 3.09
CA PRO A 189 4.34 1.24 1.72
C PRO A 189 4.73 2.71 1.65
N ILE A 190 4.24 3.55 2.59
CA ILE A 190 4.58 4.98 2.65
C ILE A 190 6.05 5.17 3.07
N ILE A 191 6.51 4.39 4.06
CA ILE A 191 7.93 4.40 4.47
C ILE A 191 8.83 4.00 3.30
N LEU A 192 8.49 2.93 2.59
CA LEU A 192 9.26 2.48 1.42
C LEU A 192 9.30 3.55 0.32
N MET A 193 8.18 4.23 0.05
CA MET A 193 8.14 5.34 -0.90
C MET A 193 9.02 6.50 -0.45
N PHE A 194 8.99 6.87 0.84
CA PHE A 194 9.85 7.88 1.42
C PHE A 194 11.33 7.50 1.27
N LEU A 195 11.70 6.26 1.63
CA LEU A 195 13.06 5.75 1.49
C LEU A 195 13.53 5.75 0.04
N THR A 196 12.66 5.37 -0.90
CA THR A 196 12.98 5.45 -2.33
C THR A 196 13.30 6.88 -2.75
N SER A 197 12.49 7.86 -2.34
CA SER A 197 12.75 9.27 -2.62
C SER A 197 14.08 9.73 -2.02
N MET A 198 14.39 9.29 -0.81
CA MET A 198 15.62 9.64 -0.09
C MET A 198 16.87 9.01 -0.74
N ILE A 199 16.80 7.73 -1.12
CA ILE A 199 17.94 6.99 -1.68
C ILE A 199 18.23 7.43 -3.11
N ILE A 200 17.18 7.63 -3.91
CA ILE A 200 17.31 7.89 -5.35
C ILE A 200 17.28 9.39 -5.68
N GLY A 201 16.88 10.26 -4.75
CA GLY A 201 16.69 11.69 -5.02
C GLY A 201 15.49 11.96 -5.95
N SER A 202 14.46 11.11 -5.93
CA SER A 202 13.34 11.18 -6.86
C SER A 202 12.16 11.98 -6.31
N LYS A 203 11.51 12.77 -7.21
CA LYS A 203 10.32 13.53 -6.88
C LYS A 203 9.07 12.66 -6.93
N ILE A 204 8.40 12.49 -5.79
CA ILE A 204 7.13 11.75 -5.71
C ILE A 204 5.96 12.68 -6.01
N ARG A 205 5.11 12.29 -6.98
CA ARG A 205 3.88 13.03 -7.29
C ARG A 205 2.80 12.65 -6.31
N THR A 206 2.11 13.65 -5.75
CA THR A 206 1.09 13.46 -4.71
C THR A 206 -0.01 12.47 -5.14
N MET A 207 -0.50 12.55 -6.39
CA MET A 207 -1.54 11.66 -6.91
C MET A 207 -1.13 10.18 -6.97
N TRP A 208 0.17 9.86 -6.91
CA TRP A 208 0.62 8.47 -6.89
C TRP A 208 0.27 7.75 -5.60
N MET A 209 -0.04 8.51 -4.55
CA MET A 209 -0.37 7.99 -3.24
C MET A 209 -1.84 7.57 -3.07
N THR A 210 -2.67 7.71 -4.12
CA THR A 210 -4.10 7.37 -4.06
C THR A 210 -4.38 6.00 -3.43
N PRO A 211 -3.79 4.86 -3.84
CA PRO A 211 -4.11 3.57 -3.24
C PRO A 211 -3.52 3.36 -1.83
N PHE A 212 -2.51 4.12 -1.44
CA PHE A 212 -1.78 3.93 -0.18
C PHE A 212 -2.61 4.24 1.07
N TYR A 213 -3.67 5.05 0.94
CA TYR A 213 -4.55 5.45 2.04
C TYR A 213 -5.85 4.66 2.11
N LEU A 214 -6.04 3.68 1.21
CA LEU A 214 -7.31 2.96 1.08
C LEU A 214 -7.79 2.30 2.39
N PHE A 215 -6.87 1.83 3.21
CA PHE A 215 -7.17 1.19 4.49
C PHE A 215 -6.90 2.08 5.72
N PHE A 216 -6.61 3.37 5.54
CA PHE A 216 -6.38 4.30 6.66
C PHE A 216 -7.60 4.40 7.57
N GLY A 217 -8.80 4.50 7.01
CA GLY A 217 -10.03 4.49 7.79
C GLY A 217 -10.16 3.24 8.65
N THR A 218 -9.78 2.07 8.12
CA THR A 218 -9.81 0.80 8.86
C THR A 218 -8.76 0.79 9.98
N LEU A 219 -7.53 1.26 9.70
CA LEU A 219 -6.47 1.36 10.69
C LEU A 219 -6.87 2.27 11.86
N PHE A 220 -7.39 3.46 11.56
CA PHE A 220 -7.75 4.43 12.60
C PHE A 220 -8.98 3.99 13.40
N VAL A 221 -9.99 3.41 12.76
CA VAL A 221 -11.13 2.82 13.49
C VAL A 221 -10.64 1.68 14.39
N TYR A 222 -9.70 0.87 13.94
CA TYR A 222 -9.14 -0.21 14.77
C TYR A 222 -8.38 0.34 15.97
N LEU A 223 -7.53 1.36 15.77
CA LEU A 223 -6.76 1.98 16.86
C LEU A 223 -7.63 2.65 17.91
N PHE A 224 -8.76 3.24 17.51
CA PHE A 224 -9.62 4.04 18.37
C PHE A 224 -10.97 3.39 18.68
N GLN A 225 -11.19 2.10 18.33
CA GLN A 225 -12.48 1.43 18.45
C GLN A 225 -13.14 1.53 19.84
N ALA A 226 -12.34 1.53 20.91
CA ALA A 226 -12.82 1.67 22.30
C ALA A 226 -13.17 3.12 22.69
N GLN A 227 -12.87 4.10 21.84
CA GLN A 227 -12.95 5.53 22.12
C GLN A 227 -13.92 6.25 21.17
N ILE A 228 -14.36 5.55 20.12
CA ILE A 228 -15.35 6.08 19.17
C ILE A 228 -16.71 6.12 19.87
N ASN A 229 -17.33 7.29 19.90
CA ASN A 229 -18.67 7.48 20.43
C ASN A 229 -19.64 7.82 19.30
N LEU A 230 -20.68 7.00 19.16
CA LEU A 230 -21.73 7.12 18.14
C LEU A 230 -23.04 7.66 18.73
N LYS A 231 -22.99 8.36 19.88
CA LYS A 231 -24.16 9.02 20.46
C LYS A 231 -24.39 10.36 19.81
#